data_f97787780b753cc21e02e9f79572cf38
#
_entry.id   f97787780b753cc21e02e9f79572cf38
#
_cell.length_a   1.000
_cell.length_b   1.000
_cell.length_c   1.000
_cell.angle_alpha   90.00
_cell.angle_beta   90.00
_cell.angle_gamma   90.00
#
_symmetry.space_group_name_H-M   'P 1'
#
loop_
_entity.id
_entity.type
_entity.pdbx_description
1 polymer ?
#
loop_
_entity_poly.entity_id
_entity_poly.type
_entity_poly.pdbx_seq_one_letter_code
_entity_poly.pdbx_strand_id
1 'polypeptide(L)'
;LMIRKFHSLLATNSEKEVDRLFERNHLISAPVTNDDGELLGRITIDDVIDSIKEEVDQPFRQISGLSRDTFQETFLALRSRGLWLGANLITALLASSVINLFQGTIEKVIFLAVLMPIIASMGGVAATQTLAITVRGLALGQIVSGNLRWILSRELIVSFWNGLFWSIILGLIASFWFKDFDIFLIIIFSMTINLIAAALSGISIPLVLRKLKFDPAIGGGVIAVSYTHLRAHET
;
A
#
# COMPACT_ATOMS: atom_id res chain seq x y z
N LEU A 1 -23.67 42.32 -15.25
CA LEU A 1 -23.24 42.25 -13.86
C LEU A 1 -21.80 41.78 -13.85
N MET A 2 -20.85 42.71 -13.58
CA MET A 2 -19.41 42.40 -13.55
C MET A 2 -19.00 42.05 -12.12
N ILE A 3 -18.51 40.83 -11.90
CA ILE A 3 -17.95 40.41 -10.60
C ILE A 3 -16.56 41.05 -10.48
N ARG A 4 -16.39 41.98 -9.54
CA ARG A 4 -15.13 42.71 -9.34
C ARG A 4 -14.10 41.98 -8.48
N LYS A 5 -14.52 40.97 -7.71
CA LYS A 5 -13.62 40.11 -6.94
C LYS A 5 -13.68 38.72 -7.55
N PHE A 6 -12.60 38.32 -8.18
CA PHE A 6 -12.42 36.97 -8.75
C PHE A 6 -11.09 36.42 -8.27
N HIS A 7 -11.01 35.11 -8.18
CA HIS A 7 -9.77 34.42 -7.87
C HIS A 7 -9.00 34.20 -9.16
N SER A 8 -7.82 34.81 -9.28
CA SER A 8 -6.88 34.52 -10.36
C SER A 8 -5.83 33.51 -9.89
N LEU A 9 -5.38 32.70 -10.84
CA LEU A 9 -4.30 31.75 -10.66
C LEU A 9 -3.05 32.31 -11.31
N LEU A 10 -1.91 32.12 -10.71
CA LEU A 10 -0.63 32.37 -11.36
C LEU A 10 -0.23 31.13 -12.18
N ALA A 11 0.41 31.33 -13.34
CA ALA A 11 0.94 30.23 -14.16
C ALA A 11 1.97 29.36 -13.41
N THR A 12 2.54 29.88 -12.33
CA THR A 12 3.50 29.20 -11.46
C THR A 12 2.85 28.40 -10.33
N ASN A 13 1.52 28.50 -10.12
CA ASN A 13 0.84 27.71 -9.12
C ASN A 13 0.97 26.21 -9.41
N SER A 14 1.16 25.41 -8.35
CA SER A 14 1.17 23.96 -8.48
C SER A 14 -0.25 23.44 -8.73
N GLU A 15 -0.36 22.31 -9.43
CA GLU A 15 -1.61 21.60 -9.70
C GLU A 15 -2.47 21.41 -8.43
N LYS A 16 -1.85 21.00 -7.32
CA LYS A 16 -2.52 20.84 -6.00
C LYS A 16 -3.07 22.15 -5.41
N GLU A 17 -2.45 23.26 -5.69
CA GLU A 17 -2.95 24.57 -5.25
C GLU A 17 -4.16 24.98 -6.06
N VAL A 18 -4.14 24.70 -7.37
CA VAL A 18 -5.25 24.94 -8.29
C VAL A 18 -6.47 24.12 -7.84
N ASP A 19 -6.30 22.81 -7.64
CA ASP A 19 -7.35 21.89 -7.20
C ASP A 19 -8.01 22.35 -5.89
N ARG A 20 -7.19 22.69 -4.89
CA ARG A 20 -7.69 23.23 -3.61
C ARG A 20 -8.44 24.55 -3.74
N LEU A 21 -8.00 25.41 -4.66
CA LEU A 21 -8.65 26.71 -4.87
C LEU A 21 -10.01 26.53 -5.53
N PHE A 22 -10.13 25.61 -6.49
CA PHE A 22 -11.39 25.26 -7.13
C PHE A 22 -12.37 24.63 -6.12
N GLU A 23 -11.89 23.66 -5.34
CA GLU A 23 -12.69 22.98 -4.32
C GLU A 23 -13.21 23.93 -3.23
N ARG A 24 -12.32 24.77 -2.66
CA ARG A 24 -12.68 25.68 -1.56
C ARG A 24 -13.62 26.80 -1.98
N ASN A 25 -13.53 27.26 -3.20
CA ASN A 25 -14.31 28.40 -3.69
C ASN A 25 -15.43 27.99 -4.66
N HIS A 26 -15.63 26.68 -4.89
CA HIS A 26 -16.64 26.13 -5.80
C HIS A 26 -16.58 26.80 -7.21
N LEU A 27 -15.36 26.93 -7.75
CA LEU A 27 -15.14 27.59 -9.02
C LEU A 27 -15.54 26.68 -10.17
N ILE A 28 -16.16 27.26 -11.21
CA ILE A 28 -16.41 26.58 -12.49
C ILE A 28 -15.25 26.87 -13.46
N SER A 29 -14.67 28.06 -13.38
CA SER A 29 -13.50 28.46 -14.14
C SER A 29 -12.74 29.56 -13.42
N ALA A 30 -11.42 29.64 -13.64
CA ALA A 30 -10.58 30.71 -13.12
C ALA A 30 -9.61 31.21 -14.20
N PRO A 31 -9.35 32.53 -14.26
CA PRO A 31 -8.34 33.08 -15.16
C PRO A 31 -6.95 32.77 -14.64
N VAL A 32 -6.03 32.51 -15.56
CA VAL A 32 -4.59 32.31 -15.32
C VAL A 32 -3.85 33.52 -15.77
N THR A 33 -3.02 34.09 -14.88
CA THR A 33 -2.23 35.30 -15.17
C THR A 33 -0.74 35.01 -14.98
N ASN A 34 0.10 35.84 -15.61
CA ASN A 34 1.51 35.93 -15.29
C ASN A 34 1.74 36.80 -14.03
N ASP A 35 2.99 36.97 -13.62
CA ASP A 35 3.39 37.81 -12.48
C ASP A 35 3.08 39.31 -12.70
N ASP A 36 2.97 39.75 -13.97
CA ASP A 36 2.62 41.12 -14.35
C ASP A 36 1.10 41.36 -14.37
N GLY A 37 0.29 40.33 -14.10
CA GLY A 37 -1.17 40.41 -14.10
C GLY A 37 -1.82 40.31 -15.50
N GLU A 38 -1.07 39.95 -16.52
CA GLU A 38 -1.61 39.75 -17.86
C GLU A 38 -2.30 38.40 -17.95
N LEU A 39 -3.45 38.34 -18.61
CA LEU A 39 -4.24 37.16 -18.81
C LEU A 39 -3.57 36.20 -19.80
N LEU A 40 -3.14 35.04 -19.36
CA LEU A 40 -2.57 33.97 -20.18
C LEU A 40 -3.61 33.01 -20.75
N GLY A 41 -4.67 32.76 -19.96
CA GLY A 41 -5.71 31.81 -20.31
C GLY A 41 -6.72 31.58 -19.19
N ARG A 42 -7.40 30.48 -19.26
CA ARG A 42 -8.32 30.05 -18.20
C ARG A 42 -8.17 28.54 -17.94
N ILE A 43 -8.41 28.12 -16.71
CA ILE A 43 -8.61 26.72 -16.30
C ILE A 43 -10.09 26.53 -15.99
N THR A 44 -10.64 25.40 -16.40
CA THR A 44 -12.02 25.03 -16.15
C THR A 44 -12.12 23.89 -15.16
N ILE A 45 -13.28 23.67 -14.58
CA ILE A 45 -13.51 22.58 -13.63
C ILE A 45 -13.24 21.20 -14.26
N ASP A 46 -13.41 21.06 -15.57
CA ASP A 46 -13.15 19.80 -16.27
C ASP A 46 -11.66 19.45 -16.24
N ASP A 47 -10.77 20.44 -16.42
CA ASP A 47 -9.32 20.27 -16.33
C ASP A 47 -8.91 19.83 -14.90
N VAL A 48 -9.53 20.43 -13.88
CA VAL A 48 -9.33 20.09 -12.47
C VAL A 48 -9.84 18.69 -12.13
N ILE A 49 -10.99 18.30 -12.66
CA ILE A 49 -11.53 16.94 -12.46
C ILE A 49 -10.59 15.88 -13.05
N ASP A 50 -10.02 16.15 -14.22
CA ASP A 50 -9.09 15.21 -14.85
C ASP A 50 -7.77 15.10 -14.08
N SER A 51 -7.25 16.20 -13.53
CA SER A 51 -6.12 16.23 -12.60
C SER A 51 -6.40 15.39 -11.35
N ILE A 52 -7.55 15.60 -10.70
CA ILE A 52 -7.95 14.83 -9.51
C ILE A 52 -8.10 13.33 -9.80
N LYS A 53 -8.69 12.96 -10.94
CA LYS A 53 -8.79 11.54 -11.34
C LYS A 53 -7.40 10.93 -11.49
N GLU A 54 -6.49 11.65 -12.12
CA GLU A 54 -5.12 11.19 -12.32
C GLU A 54 -4.39 11.01 -10.98
N GLU A 55 -4.58 11.91 -10.02
CA GLU A 55 -4.01 11.82 -8.67
C GLU A 55 -4.58 10.62 -7.88
N VAL A 56 -5.86 10.31 -8.06
CA VAL A 56 -6.51 9.15 -7.40
C VAL A 56 -6.06 7.81 -8.00
N ASP A 57 -5.87 7.74 -9.32
CA ASP A 57 -5.45 6.51 -10.00
C ASP A 57 -3.96 6.22 -9.88
N GLN A 58 -3.14 7.24 -9.67
CA GLN A 58 -1.69 7.13 -9.60
C GLN A 58 -1.20 6.14 -8.53
N PRO A 59 -1.69 6.15 -7.27
CA PRO A 59 -1.25 5.20 -6.25
C PRO A 59 -1.55 3.76 -6.61
N PHE A 60 -2.71 3.48 -7.22
CA PHE A 60 -3.07 2.12 -7.63
C PHE A 60 -2.13 1.58 -8.71
N ARG A 61 -1.82 2.39 -9.72
CA ARG A 61 -0.88 2.02 -10.79
C ARG A 61 0.53 1.77 -10.25
N GLN A 62 0.97 2.60 -9.32
CA GLN A 62 2.31 2.49 -8.72
C GLN A 62 2.45 1.25 -7.84
N ILE A 63 1.46 0.93 -7.01
CA ILE A 63 1.43 -0.31 -6.19
C ILE A 63 1.48 -1.55 -7.08
N SER A 64 0.86 -1.49 -8.25
CA SER A 64 0.77 -2.60 -9.20
C SER A 64 1.92 -2.65 -10.21
N GLY A 65 2.81 -1.66 -10.23
CA GLY A 65 3.89 -1.54 -11.23
C GLY A 65 3.39 -1.32 -12.66
N LEU A 66 2.17 -0.75 -12.81
CA LEU A 66 1.53 -0.53 -14.10
C LEU A 66 1.88 0.84 -14.68
N SER A 67 1.98 0.93 -16.01
CA SER A 67 2.17 2.18 -16.71
C SER A 67 0.88 3.01 -16.79
N ARG A 68 1.01 4.30 -17.13
CA ARG A 68 -0.12 5.21 -17.39
C ARG A 68 -0.98 4.79 -18.57
N ASP A 69 -0.36 4.23 -19.60
CA ASP A 69 -1.03 3.91 -20.85
C ASP A 69 -1.47 2.46 -20.89
N THR A 70 -2.77 2.23 -20.99
CA THR A 70 -3.35 0.89 -21.17
C THR A 70 -2.97 0.28 -22.51
N PHE A 71 -2.72 1.09 -23.52
CA PHE A 71 -2.31 0.70 -24.87
C PHE A 71 -0.80 0.81 -25.09
N GLN A 72 -0.01 0.81 -24.03
CA GLN A 72 1.45 0.87 -24.09
C GLN A 72 2.00 -0.21 -25.04
N GLU A 73 3.04 0.16 -25.82
CA GLU A 73 3.75 -0.77 -26.69
C GLU A 73 4.21 -2.01 -25.91
N THR A 74 4.06 -3.18 -26.53
CA THR A 74 4.33 -4.49 -25.89
C THR A 74 5.72 -4.57 -25.28
N PHE A 75 6.74 -4.01 -25.94
CA PHE A 75 8.12 -4.04 -25.43
C PHE A 75 8.32 -3.20 -24.16
N LEU A 76 7.74 -2.02 -24.11
CA LEU A 76 7.78 -1.16 -22.92
C LEU A 76 7.02 -1.78 -21.74
N ALA A 77 5.85 -2.38 -22.03
CA ALA A 77 5.07 -3.13 -21.04
C ALA A 77 5.85 -4.35 -20.50
N LEU A 78 6.53 -5.08 -21.37
CA LEU A 78 7.37 -6.23 -20.98
C LEU A 78 8.50 -5.78 -20.05
N ARG A 79 9.18 -4.69 -20.37
CA ARG A 79 10.30 -4.17 -19.57
C ARG A 79 9.84 -3.70 -18.20
N SER A 80 8.77 -2.90 -18.12
CA SER A 80 8.27 -2.37 -16.83
C SER A 80 7.79 -3.48 -15.92
N ARG A 81 6.94 -4.39 -16.44
CA ARG A 81 6.45 -5.54 -15.68
C ARG A 81 7.55 -6.53 -15.35
N GLY A 82 8.51 -6.74 -16.27
CA GLY A 82 9.65 -7.64 -16.07
C GLY A 82 10.55 -7.18 -14.92
N LEU A 83 10.84 -5.89 -14.80
CA LEU A 83 11.60 -5.35 -13.68
C LEU A 83 10.87 -5.57 -12.34
N TRP A 84 9.56 -5.36 -12.33
CA TRP A 84 8.74 -5.57 -11.14
C TRP A 84 8.67 -7.04 -10.72
N LEU A 85 8.47 -7.93 -11.70
CA LEU A 85 8.50 -9.38 -11.47
C LEU A 85 9.90 -9.85 -11.02
N GLY A 86 10.97 -9.29 -11.59
CA GLY A 86 12.35 -9.58 -11.17
C GLY A 86 12.61 -9.18 -9.71
N ALA A 87 12.16 -7.99 -9.29
CA ALA A 87 12.25 -7.57 -7.89
C ALA A 87 11.48 -8.55 -6.96
N ASN A 88 10.27 -8.95 -7.36
CA ASN A 88 9.49 -9.92 -6.60
C ASN A 88 10.15 -11.31 -6.55
N LEU A 89 10.79 -11.74 -7.64
CA LEU A 89 11.55 -13.00 -7.67
C LEU A 89 12.72 -12.97 -6.68
N ILE A 90 13.47 -11.87 -6.62
CA ILE A 90 14.59 -11.73 -5.68
C ILE A 90 14.08 -11.85 -4.24
N THR A 91 12.99 -11.20 -3.90
CA THR A 91 12.42 -11.26 -2.55
C THR A 91 11.88 -12.66 -2.23
N ALA A 92 11.27 -13.34 -3.20
CA ALA A 92 10.83 -14.73 -3.05
C ALA A 92 12.02 -15.70 -2.84
N LEU A 93 13.16 -15.49 -3.52
CA LEU A 93 14.37 -16.27 -3.29
C LEU A 93 14.96 -16.02 -1.91
N LEU A 94 14.93 -14.78 -1.41
CA LEU A 94 15.34 -14.47 -0.04
C LEU A 94 14.44 -15.18 0.97
N ALA A 95 13.12 -15.15 0.78
CA ALA A 95 12.17 -15.89 1.64
C ALA A 95 12.45 -17.41 1.61
N SER A 96 12.66 -17.99 0.42
CA SER A 96 13.01 -19.41 0.28
C SER A 96 14.33 -19.75 0.98
N SER A 97 15.30 -18.85 0.96
CA SER A 97 16.56 -19.05 1.68
C SER A 97 16.37 -19.10 3.19
N VAL A 98 15.48 -18.26 3.74
CA VAL A 98 15.11 -18.31 5.17
C VAL A 98 14.41 -19.64 5.50
N ILE A 99 13.44 -20.08 4.66
CA ILE A 99 12.78 -21.37 4.84
C ILE A 99 13.80 -22.51 4.91
N ASN A 100 14.79 -22.49 4.02
CA ASN A 100 15.84 -23.52 3.96
C ASN A 100 16.66 -23.62 5.25
N LEU A 101 16.83 -22.52 6.01
CA LEU A 101 17.50 -22.53 7.32
C LEU A 101 16.74 -23.37 8.34
N PHE A 102 15.42 -23.49 8.20
CA PHE A 102 14.54 -24.25 9.09
C PHE A 102 14.15 -25.61 8.54
N GLN A 103 14.78 -26.08 7.46
CA GLN A 103 14.44 -27.35 6.80
C GLN A 103 14.37 -28.53 7.79
N GLY A 104 15.34 -28.67 8.68
CA GLY A 104 15.35 -29.76 9.65
C GLY A 104 14.21 -29.74 10.67
N THR A 105 13.58 -28.59 10.90
CA THR A 105 12.36 -28.46 11.70
C THR A 105 11.13 -28.84 10.89
N ILE A 106 11.06 -28.36 9.65
CA ILE A 106 9.96 -28.62 8.73
C ILE A 106 9.85 -30.11 8.39
N GLU A 107 10.98 -30.79 8.19
CA GLU A 107 11.01 -32.24 7.96
C GLU A 107 10.44 -33.06 9.13
N LYS A 108 10.62 -32.57 10.37
CA LYS A 108 10.06 -33.23 11.56
C LYS A 108 8.56 -32.97 11.72
N VAL A 109 8.08 -31.87 11.17
CA VAL A 109 6.71 -31.38 11.39
C VAL A 109 6.07 -31.02 10.04
N ILE A 110 5.70 -32.05 9.28
CA ILE A 110 5.20 -31.94 7.91
C ILE A 110 3.98 -30.99 7.77
N PHE A 111 3.12 -30.93 8.80
CA PHE A 111 1.96 -30.04 8.74
C PHE A 111 2.34 -28.56 8.66
N LEU A 112 3.51 -28.14 9.13
CA LEU A 112 3.98 -26.76 8.95
C LEU A 112 4.09 -26.42 7.47
N ALA A 113 4.68 -27.29 6.65
CA ALA A 113 4.80 -27.10 5.22
C ALA A 113 3.45 -26.91 4.52
N VAL A 114 2.40 -27.61 4.99
CA VAL A 114 1.04 -27.51 4.44
C VAL A 114 0.36 -26.19 4.85
N LEU A 115 0.61 -25.70 6.06
CA LEU A 115 -0.04 -24.51 6.61
C LEU A 115 0.68 -23.19 6.25
N MET A 116 1.98 -23.24 5.96
CA MET A 116 2.78 -22.08 5.57
C MET A 116 2.14 -21.21 4.48
N PRO A 117 1.67 -21.76 3.32
CA PRO A 117 1.07 -20.96 2.28
C PRO A 117 -0.19 -20.20 2.74
N ILE A 118 -0.97 -20.78 3.65
CA ILE A 118 -2.18 -20.16 4.19
C ILE A 118 -1.80 -18.95 5.06
N ILE A 119 -0.87 -19.14 6.00
CA ILE A 119 -0.41 -18.08 6.91
C ILE A 119 0.26 -16.95 6.11
N ALA A 120 1.14 -17.28 5.16
CA ALA A 120 1.81 -16.31 4.30
C ALA A 120 0.81 -15.50 3.45
N SER A 121 -0.18 -16.17 2.85
CA SER A 121 -1.23 -15.51 2.07
C SER A 121 -2.05 -14.53 2.89
N MET A 122 -2.46 -14.92 4.10
CA MET A 122 -3.21 -14.04 5.01
C MET A 122 -2.39 -12.82 5.42
N GLY A 123 -1.10 -12.99 5.71
CA GLY A 123 -0.19 -11.88 5.98
C GLY A 123 -0.04 -10.94 4.78
N GLY A 124 0.12 -11.48 3.57
CA GLY A 124 0.22 -10.71 2.34
C GLY A 124 -1.02 -9.84 2.07
N VAL A 125 -2.22 -10.42 2.23
CA VAL A 125 -3.49 -9.69 2.11
C VAL A 125 -3.58 -8.57 3.16
N ALA A 126 -3.32 -8.87 4.43
CA ALA A 126 -3.36 -7.88 5.51
C ALA A 126 -2.36 -6.72 5.27
N ALA A 127 -1.13 -7.04 4.85
CA ALA A 127 -0.13 -6.03 4.51
C ALA A 127 -0.60 -5.12 3.37
N THR A 128 -1.18 -5.69 2.32
CA THR A 128 -1.69 -4.94 1.17
C THR A 128 -2.87 -4.04 1.57
N GLN A 129 -3.77 -4.50 2.43
CA GLN A 129 -4.88 -3.69 2.94
C GLN A 129 -4.37 -2.50 3.75
N THR A 130 -3.46 -2.71 4.69
CA THR A 130 -2.89 -1.64 5.50
C THR A 130 -2.05 -0.68 4.67
N LEU A 131 -1.31 -1.19 3.68
CA LEU A 131 -0.57 -0.40 2.71
C LEU A 131 -1.49 0.53 1.93
N ALA A 132 -2.58 0.01 1.37
CA ALA A 132 -3.54 0.79 0.58
C ALA A 132 -4.17 1.92 1.42
N ILE A 133 -4.58 1.63 2.66
CA ILE A 133 -5.09 2.64 3.60
C ILE A 133 -4.03 3.71 3.88
N THR A 134 -2.77 3.31 4.10
CA THR A 134 -1.67 4.22 4.43
C THR A 134 -1.33 5.12 3.24
N VAL A 135 -1.15 4.55 2.05
CA VAL A 135 -0.82 5.32 0.83
C VAL A 135 -1.94 6.31 0.51
N ARG A 136 -3.20 5.86 0.55
CA ARG A 136 -4.35 6.73 0.36
C ARG A 136 -4.42 7.87 1.40
N GLY A 137 -4.22 7.54 2.67
CA GLY A 137 -4.23 8.54 3.74
C GLY A 137 -3.09 9.56 3.63
N LEU A 138 -1.93 9.15 3.09
CA LEU A 138 -0.81 10.04 2.78
C LEU A 138 -1.12 10.95 1.59
N ALA A 139 -1.70 10.42 0.51
CA ALA A 139 -2.07 11.16 -0.69
C ALA A 139 -3.13 12.25 -0.37
N LEU A 140 -4.16 11.88 0.40
CA LEU A 140 -5.20 12.83 0.83
C LEU A 140 -4.79 13.77 1.97
N GLY A 141 -3.52 13.71 2.43
CA GLY A 141 -3.05 14.54 3.54
C GLY A 141 -3.72 14.23 4.89
N GLN A 142 -4.42 13.12 5.02
CA GLN A 142 -5.08 12.67 6.26
C GLN A 142 -4.09 12.13 7.28
N ILE A 143 -2.96 11.57 6.80
CA ILE A 143 -1.87 11.07 7.63
C ILE A 143 -0.81 12.15 7.76
N VAL A 144 -0.73 12.73 8.96
CA VAL A 144 0.26 13.74 9.35
C VAL A 144 1.05 13.25 10.55
N SER A 145 2.20 13.88 10.82
CA SER A 145 3.07 13.48 11.95
C SER A 145 2.34 13.47 13.30
N GLY A 146 1.33 14.33 13.47
CA GLY A 146 0.57 14.46 14.72
C GLY A 146 -0.38 13.30 15.01
N ASN A 147 -0.90 12.60 13.99
CA ASN A 147 -1.87 11.52 14.16
C ASN A 147 -1.31 10.12 13.87
N LEU A 148 -0.03 10.02 13.51
CA LEU A 148 0.62 8.78 13.11
C LEU A 148 0.55 7.69 14.21
N ARG A 149 0.76 8.07 15.46
CA ARG A 149 0.68 7.12 16.59
C ARG A 149 -0.72 6.52 16.75
N TRP A 150 -1.73 7.34 16.56
CA TRP A 150 -3.12 6.89 16.64
C TRP A 150 -3.45 5.89 15.52
N ILE A 151 -3.04 6.19 14.28
CA ILE A 151 -3.24 5.31 13.13
C ILE A 151 -2.52 3.98 13.34
N LEU A 152 -1.25 4.03 13.78
CA LEU A 152 -0.46 2.83 14.08
C LEU A 152 -1.13 1.96 15.14
N SER A 153 -1.56 2.55 16.25
CA SER A 153 -2.24 1.82 17.34
C SER A 153 -3.54 1.20 16.85
N ARG A 154 -4.32 1.92 16.05
CA ARG A 154 -5.57 1.42 15.48
C ARG A 154 -5.33 0.21 14.59
N GLU A 155 -4.39 0.29 13.65
CA GLU A 155 -4.09 -0.81 12.74
C GLU A 155 -3.51 -2.03 13.47
N LEU A 156 -2.69 -1.83 14.49
CA LEU A 156 -2.20 -2.92 15.34
C LEU A 156 -3.33 -3.61 16.11
N ILE A 157 -4.27 -2.86 16.66
CA ILE A 157 -5.45 -3.41 17.36
C ILE A 157 -6.31 -4.20 16.38
N VAL A 158 -6.58 -3.67 15.20
CA VAL A 158 -7.37 -4.33 14.15
C VAL A 158 -6.68 -5.62 13.73
N SER A 159 -5.38 -5.59 13.49
CA SER A 159 -4.59 -6.75 13.07
C SER A 159 -4.48 -7.81 14.18
N PHE A 160 -4.36 -7.40 15.42
CA PHE A 160 -4.37 -8.32 16.57
C PHE A 160 -5.69 -9.08 16.65
N TRP A 161 -6.83 -8.38 16.63
CA TRP A 161 -8.14 -9.03 16.74
C TRP A 161 -8.48 -9.90 15.53
N ASN A 162 -8.16 -9.45 14.32
CA ASN A 162 -8.29 -10.26 13.11
C ASN A 162 -7.36 -11.48 13.16
N GLY A 163 -6.11 -11.27 13.59
CA GLY A 163 -5.15 -12.35 13.78
C GLY A 163 -5.67 -13.43 14.74
N LEU A 164 -6.13 -13.00 15.89
CA LEU A 164 -6.69 -13.90 16.89
C LEU A 164 -7.94 -14.63 16.38
N PHE A 165 -8.87 -13.90 15.77
CA PHE A 165 -10.12 -14.48 15.25
C PHE A 165 -9.86 -15.55 14.18
N TRP A 166 -9.11 -15.19 13.14
CA TRP A 166 -8.85 -16.12 12.05
C TRP A 166 -7.89 -17.25 12.42
N SER A 167 -6.96 -17.01 13.37
CA SER A 167 -6.08 -18.07 13.86
C SER A 167 -6.83 -19.12 14.68
N ILE A 168 -7.85 -18.73 15.44
CA ILE A 168 -8.72 -19.68 16.16
C ILE A 168 -9.44 -20.58 15.16
N ILE A 169 -10.02 -20.01 14.11
CA ILE A 169 -10.73 -20.78 13.08
C ILE A 169 -9.78 -21.74 12.38
N LEU A 170 -8.65 -21.24 11.88
CA LEU A 170 -7.67 -22.07 11.19
C LEU A 170 -7.07 -23.13 12.12
N GLY A 171 -6.78 -22.76 13.37
CA GLY A 171 -6.24 -23.65 14.37
C GLY A 171 -7.16 -24.81 14.71
N LEU A 172 -8.47 -24.55 14.85
CA LEU A 172 -9.47 -25.59 15.06
C LEU A 172 -9.56 -26.56 13.86
N ILE A 173 -9.61 -26.00 12.63
CA ILE A 173 -9.63 -26.79 11.40
C ILE A 173 -8.39 -27.68 11.31
N ALA A 174 -7.21 -27.12 11.53
CA ALA A 174 -5.95 -27.83 11.42
C ALA A 174 -5.80 -28.90 12.53
N SER A 175 -6.15 -28.59 13.78
CA SER A 175 -6.13 -29.58 14.88
C SER A 175 -7.04 -30.76 14.62
N PHE A 176 -8.22 -30.51 14.04
CA PHE A 176 -9.13 -31.60 13.66
C PHE A 176 -8.56 -32.41 12.48
N TRP A 177 -7.94 -31.74 11.52
CA TRP A 177 -7.39 -32.40 10.31
C TRP A 177 -6.19 -33.30 10.64
N PHE A 178 -5.25 -32.77 11.44
CA PHE A 178 -4.01 -33.48 11.78
C PHE A 178 -4.12 -34.30 13.06
N LYS A 179 -5.26 -34.23 13.82
CA LYS A 179 -5.52 -34.92 15.09
C LYS A 179 -4.48 -34.58 16.17
N ASP A 180 -3.98 -33.36 16.16
CA ASP A 180 -2.96 -32.89 17.09
C ASP A 180 -3.34 -31.51 17.60
N PHE A 181 -3.50 -31.37 18.94
CA PHE A 181 -3.93 -30.13 19.57
C PHE A 181 -2.78 -29.12 19.70
N ASP A 182 -1.53 -29.53 19.68
CA ASP A 182 -0.39 -28.63 19.80
C ASP A 182 -0.31 -27.70 18.57
N ILE A 183 -0.81 -28.17 17.42
CA ILE A 183 -0.94 -27.37 16.18
C ILE A 183 -1.81 -26.14 16.40
N PHE A 184 -2.86 -26.25 17.23
CA PHE A 184 -3.76 -25.12 17.51
C PHE A 184 -3.01 -23.94 18.12
N LEU A 185 -2.18 -24.18 19.13
CA LEU A 185 -1.40 -23.12 19.78
C LEU A 185 -0.37 -22.51 18.82
N ILE A 186 0.32 -23.35 18.06
CA ILE A 186 1.31 -22.89 17.05
C ILE A 186 0.65 -21.95 16.05
N ILE A 187 -0.52 -22.30 15.52
CA ILE A 187 -1.24 -21.48 14.55
C ILE A 187 -1.69 -20.15 15.16
N ILE A 188 -2.22 -20.16 16.41
CA ILE A 188 -2.66 -18.93 17.06
C ILE A 188 -1.51 -17.93 17.15
N PHE A 189 -0.36 -18.35 17.64
CA PHE A 189 0.80 -17.46 17.78
C PHE A 189 1.36 -17.04 16.43
N SER A 190 1.62 -17.99 15.53
CA SER A 190 2.23 -17.71 14.23
C SER A 190 1.38 -16.76 13.40
N MET A 191 0.08 -17.02 13.26
CA MET A 191 -0.81 -16.20 12.44
C MET A 191 -1.06 -14.83 13.05
N THR A 192 -1.22 -14.74 14.37
CA THR A 192 -1.41 -13.45 15.05
C THR A 192 -0.17 -12.57 14.91
N ILE A 193 1.02 -13.12 15.14
CA ILE A 193 2.28 -12.40 14.96
C ILE A 193 2.47 -11.98 13.50
N ASN A 194 2.15 -12.86 12.54
CA ASN A 194 2.24 -12.57 11.13
C ASN A 194 1.34 -11.38 10.71
N LEU A 195 0.08 -11.34 11.19
CA LEU A 195 -0.82 -10.22 10.87
C LEU A 195 -0.39 -8.89 11.52
N ILE A 196 0.14 -8.93 12.74
CA ILE A 196 0.73 -7.75 13.39
C ILE A 196 1.94 -7.25 12.58
N ALA A 197 2.82 -8.16 12.15
CA ALA A 197 3.97 -7.83 11.33
C ALA A 197 3.55 -7.25 9.96
N ALA A 198 2.49 -7.79 9.37
CA ALA A 198 1.87 -7.29 8.15
C ALA A 198 1.39 -5.84 8.29
N ALA A 199 0.69 -5.51 9.38
CA ALA A 199 0.26 -4.14 9.67
C ALA A 199 1.43 -3.19 9.89
N LEU A 200 2.44 -3.61 10.65
CA LEU A 200 3.65 -2.81 10.88
C LEU A 200 4.36 -2.49 9.56
N SER A 201 4.53 -3.48 8.68
CA SER A 201 5.17 -3.27 7.38
C SER A 201 4.32 -2.41 6.45
N GLY A 202 3.00 -2.64 6.39
CA GLY A 202 2.07 -1.85 5.58
C GLY A 202 2.03 -0.36 5.92
N ILE A 203 2.29 0.00 7.19
CA ILE A 203 2.41 1.40 7.61
C ILE A 203 3.85 1.91 7.43
N SER A 204 4.84 1.14 7.91
CA SER A 204 6.21 1.64 8.02
C SER A 204 6.86 1.86 6.66
N ILE A 205 6.60 0.97 5.69
CA ILE A 205 7.22 1.03 4.37
C ILE A 205 6.87 2.33 3.63
N PRO A 206 5.59 2.73 3.47
CA PRO A 206 5.25 3.99 2.82
C PRO A 206 5.81 5.22 3.54
N LEU A 207 5.84 5.19 4.87
CA LEU A 207 6.38 6.29 5.67
C LEU A 207 7.89 6.45 5.51
N VAL A 208 8.62 5.34 5.47
CA VAL A 208 10.07 5.34 5.22
C VAL A 208 10.37 5.84 3.81
N LEU A 209 9.65 5.35 2.79
CA LEU A 209 9.80 5.80 1.40
C LEU A 209 9.55 7.31 1.29
N ARG A 210 8.47 7.81 1.89
CA ARG A 210 8.18 9.25 1.95
C ARG A 210 9.30 10.05 2.61
N LYS A 211 9.85 9.55 3.72
CA LYS A 211 10.98 10.21 4.42
C LYS A 211 12.24 10.25 3.57
N LEU A 212 12.46 9.24 2.76
CA LEU A 212 13.57 9.16 1.80
C LEU A 212 13.29 9.94 0.51
N LYS A 213 12.17 10.66 0.42
CA LYS A 213 11.69 11.41 -0.76
C LYS A 213 11.40 10.52 -1.97
N PHE A 214 11.19 9.23 -1.77
CA PHE A 214 10.62 8.34 -2.78
C PHE A 214 9.10 8.37 -2.68
N ASP A 215 8.44 8.08 -3.82
CA ASP A 215 7.00 7.95 -3.82
C ASP A 215 6.57 6.73 -2.96
N PRO A 216 5.72 6.92 -1.95
CA PRO A 216 5.29 5.85 -1.05
C PRO A 216 4.61 4.67 -1.75
N ALA A 217 4.05 4.89 -2.94
CA ALA A 217 3.33 3.86 -3.67
C ALA A 217 4.26 2.96 -4.51
N ILE A 218 5.45 3.43 -4.92
CA ILE A 218 6.33 2.70 -5.86
C ILE A 218 6.88 1.40 -5.28
N GLY A 219 7.24 1.37 -4.00
CA GLY A 219 7.89 0.19 -3.40
C GLY A 219 7.01 -0.64 -2.49
N GLY A 220 5.83 -0.08 -2.11
CA GLY A 220 5.04 -0.61 -1.03
C GLY A 220 4.50 -2.02 -1.26
N GLY A 221 4.02 -2.32 -2.47
CA GLY A 221 3.41 -3.62 -2.78
C GLY A 221 4.41 -4.78 -2.70
N VAL A 222 5.55 -4.66 -3.37
CA VAL A 222 6.57 -5.73 -3.41
C VAL A 222 7.22 -5.91 -2.04
N ILE A 223 7.62 -4.82 -1.38
CA ILE A 223 8.32 -4.89 -0.10
C ILE A 223 7.38 -5.41 1.01
N ALA A 224 6.11 -4.97 1.05
CA ALA A 224 5.16 -5.42 2.06
C ALA A 224 4.85 -6.91 1.95
N VAL A 225 4.59 -7.40 0.74
CA VAL A 225 4.34 -8.83 0.49
C VAL A 225 5.58 -9.67 0.81
N SER A 226 6.76 -9.20 0.43
CA SER A 226 8.02 -9.91 0.69
C SER A 226 8.35 -10.01 2.17
N TYR A 227 8.13 -8.93 2.94
CA TYR A 227 8.38 -8.93 4.37
C TYR A 227 7.46 -9.91 5.11
N THR A 228 6.21 -10.01 4.71
CA THR A 228 5.26 -10.96 5.33
C THR A 228 5.62 -12.41 5.00
N HIS A 229 6.10 -12.69 3.77
CA HIS A 229 6.61 -14.01 3.42
C HIS A 229 7.84 -14.39 4.24
N LEU A 230 8.81 -13.47 4.44
CA LEU A 230 9.98 -13.71 5.26
C LEU A 230 9.63 -14.07 6.71
N ARG A 231 8.70 -13.34 7.31
CA ARG A 231 8.33 -13.53 8.72
C ARG A 231 7.38 -14.68 9.01
N ALA A 232 6.54 -15.05 8.06
CA ALA A 232 5.66 -16.22 8.21
C ALA A 232 6.44 -17.55 8.38
N HIS A 233 7.75 -17.52 8.12
CA HIS A 233 8.64 -18.68 8.18
C HIS A 233 9.61 -18.66 9.37
N GLU A 234 9.65 -17.57 10.17
CA GLU A 234 10.47 -17.47 11.40
C GLU A 234 9.71 -17.92 12.65
N THR A 235 8.40 -18.10 12.58
CA THR A 235 7.52 -18.56 13.67
C THR A 235 7.01 -19.96 13.42
#